data_2f0d05a7418b4fe56f3dd5e6243f9826
#
_entry.id   2f0d05a7418b4fe56f3dd5e6243f9826
#
_cell.length_a   1.000
_cell.length_b   1.000
_cell.length_c   1.000
_cell.angle_alpha   90.00
_cell.angle_beta   90.00
_cell.angle_gamma   90.00
#
_symmetry.space_group_name_H-M   'P 1'
#
loop_
_entity.id
_entity.type
_entity.pdbx_description
1 polymer ?
#
loop_
_entity_poly.entity_id
_entity_poly.type
_entity_poly.pdbx_seq_one_letter_code
_entity_poly.pdbx_strand_id
1 'polypeptide(L)'
;MEFKKGDTIWFIKHYYPIKYRPFDTYKVCKGELVEVTPNVKVIASDKKTVLRTITHYVIKGLPNNIFENVYESEVEALEAFKQLKDKYNLLEYYK
;
A
#
# COMPACT_ATOMS: atom_id res chain seq x y z
N MET A 1 -15.35 -0.76 0.34
CA MET A 1 -15.57 -1.81 -0.64
C MET A 1 -14.76 -3.05 -0.32
N GLU A 2 -15.36 -4.20 -0.50
CA GLU A 2 -14.70 -5.46 -0.20
C GLU A 2 -14.09 -6.06 -1.47
N PHE A 3 -12.79 -6.33 -1.43
CA PHE A 3 -12.09 -6.93 -2.55
C PHE A 3 -11.90 -8.43 -2.33
N LYS A 4 -11.80 -9.18 -3.40
CA LYS A 4 -11.61 -10.63 -3.34
C LYS A 4 -10.66 -11.12 -4.42
N LYS A 5 -10.16 -12.33 -4.25
CA LYS A 5 -9.30 -13.00 -5.22
C LYS A 5 -9.90 -12.94 -6.63
N GLY A 6 -9.10 -12.55 -7.59
CA GLY A 6 -9.50 -12.39 -8.99
C GLY A 6 -9.88 -10.97 -9.38
N ASP A 7 -10.10 -10.08 -8.40
CA ASP A 7 -10.45 -8.70 -8.70
C ASP A 7 -9.27 -7.96 -9.33
N THR A 8 -9.59 -7.12 -10.31
CA THR A 8 -8.62 -6.17 -10.86
C THR A 8 -8.68 -4.90 -10.02
N ILE A 9 -7.52 -4.49 -9.53
CA ILE A 9 -7.40 -3.35 -8.61
C ILE A 9 -6.24 -2.45 -9.04
N TRP A 10 -6.16 -1.31 -8.37
CA TRP A 10 -5.04 -0.39 -8.46
C TRP A 10 -4.30 -0.37 -7.15
N PHE A 11 -2.99 -0.16 -7.19
CA PHE A 11 -2.15 -0.12 -6.00
C PHE A 11 -0.98 0.82 -6.20
N ILE A 12 -0.36 1.21 -5.09
CA ILE A 12 0.81 2.07 -5.10
C ILE A 12 2.02 1.19 -4.77
N LYS A 13 2.90 1.02 -5.73
CA LYS A 13 4.11 0.23 -5.55
C LYS A 13 5.29 1.14 -5.23
N HIS A 14 6.07 0.72 -4.24
CA HIS A 14 7.33 1.37 -3.88
C HIS A 14 8.47 0.67 -4.62
N TYR A 15 9.20 1.40 -5.43
CA TYR A 15 10.39 0.89 -6.11
C TYR A 15 11.63 1.33 -5.35
N TYR A 16 12.52 0.41 -5.08
CA TYR A 16 13.77 0.69 -4.38
C TYR A 16 14.75 1.47 -5.23
N PRO A 17 15.69 2.12 -4.61
CA PRO A 17 15.54 3.45 -4.07
C PRO A 17 16.40 4.41 -4.85
N ILE A 18 15.86 5.50 -5.16
CA ILE A 18 16.72 6.64 -5.43
C ILE A 18 16.77 7.39 -4.12
N LYS A 19 17.95 7.46 -3.51
CA LYS A 19 18.17 7.97 -2.15
C LYS A 19 17.65 9.37 -1.87
N TYR A 20 17.34 10.15 -2.88
CA TYR A 20 17.12 11.58 -2.72
C TYR A 20 15.72 12.05 -3.09
N ARG A 21 14.87 11.15 -3.58
CA ARG A 21 13.52 11.51 -4.03
C ARG A 21 12.52 10.43 -3.64
N PRO A 22 12.12 10.37 -2.36
CA PRO A 22 11.29 9.27 -1.88
C PRO A 22 9.96 9.12 -2.63
N PHE A 23 9.34 10.22 -3.06
CA PHE A 23 8.09 10.13 -3.80
C PHE A 23 8.26 9.69 -5.27
N ASP A 24 9.46 9.80 -5.83
CA ASP A 24 9.75 9.29 -7.18
C ASP A 24 9.88 7.77 -7.20
N THR A 25 10.00 7.16 -6.02
CA THR A 25 10.09 5.71 -5.88
C THR A 25 8.74 5.03 -5.80
N TYR A 26 7.64 5.78 -5.77
CA TYR A 26 6.28 5.25 -5.74
C TYR A 26 5.63 5.37 -7.11
N LYS A 27 4.82 4.39 -7.46
CA LYS A 27 4.12 4.37 -8.73
C LYS A 27 2.75 3.74 -8.58
N VAL A 28 1.74 4.34 -9.22
CA VAL A 28 0.40 3.79 -9.29
C VAL A 28 0.37 2.72 -10.38
N CYS A 29 -0.05 1.52 -10.02
CA CYS A 29 -0.07 0.37 -10.90
C CYS A 29 -1.42 -0.33 -10.87
N LYS A 30 -1.73 -1.07 -11.94
CA LYS A 30 -2.90 -1.90 -12.04
C LYS A 30 -2.49 -3.37 -11.90
N GLY A 31 -3.30 -4.17 -11.22
CA GLY A 31 -2.98 -5.58 -11.03
C GLY A 31 -4.20 -6.41 -10.66
N GLU A 32 -3.95 -7.72 -10.52
CA GLU A 32 -4.96 -8.69 -10.14
C GLU A 32 -4.65 -9.26 -8.76
N LEU A 33 -5.65 -9.35 -7.91
CA LEU A 33 -5.51 -9.95 -6.60
C LEU A 33 -5.45 -11.48 -6.70
N VAL A 34 -4.41 -12.08 -6.13
CA VAL A 34 -4.25 -13.53 -6.07
C VAL A 34 -4.52 -14.08 -4.68
N GLU A 35 -4.45 -13.23 -3.66
CA GLU A 35 -4.75 -13.62 -2.30
C GLU A 35 -5.24 -12.43 -1.51
N VAL A 36 -6.27 -12.66 -0.68
CA VAL A 36 -6.82 -11.66 0.24
C VAL A 36 -6.94 -12.33 1.60
N THR A 37 -6.24 -11.78 2.59
CA THR A 37 -6.28 -12.30 3.97
C THR A 37 -6.83 -11.23 4.90
N PRO A 38 -8.09 -11.34 5.29
CA PRO A 38 -8.70 -10.37 6.21
C PRO A 38 -8.32 -10.64 7.66
N ASN A 39 -8.60 -9.66 8.50
CA ASN A 39 -8.47 -9.79 9.96
C ASN A 39 -7.04 -10.08 10.44
N VAL A 40 -6.06 -9.55 9.74
CA VAL A 40 -4.66 -9.66 10.16
C VAL A 40 -4.41 -8.62 11.27
N LYS A 41 -3.96 -9.08 12.42
CA LYS A 41 -3.73 -8.22 13.59
C LYS A 41 -2.31 -7.68 13.57
N VAL A 42 -2.18 -6.36 13.63
CA VAL A 42 -0.90 -5.70 13.81
C VAL A 42 -0.67 -5.55 15.30
N ILE A 43 0.37 -6.20 15.81
CA ILE A 43 0.65 -6.32 17.24
C ILE A 43 1.79 -5.39 17.61
N ALA A 44 1.68 -4.75 18.79
CA ALA A 44 2.71 -3.87 19.32
C ALA A 44 3.97 -4.67 19.74
N SER A 45 5.03 -3.95 20.06
CA SER A 45 6.31 -4.55 20.47
C SER A 45 6.22 -5.40 21.74
N ASP A 46 5.19 -5.18 22.57
CA ASP A 46 4.94 -6.00 23.75
C ASP A 46 4.41 -7.41 23.40
N LYS A 47 4.11 -7.66 22.14
CA LYS A 47 3.57 -8.91 21.60
C LYS A 47 2.18 -9.28 22.14
N LYS A 48 1.49 -8.33 22.76
CA LYS A 48 0.15 -8.56 23.36
C LYS A 48 -0.89 -7.57 22.87
N THR A 49 -0.53 -6.29 22.74
CA THR A 49 -1.47 -5.26 22.36
C THR A 49 -1.73 -5.26 20.86
N VAL A 50 -2.99 -5.38 20.48
CA VAL A 50 -3.40 -5.26 19.06
C VAL A 50 -3.58 -3.78 18.75
N LEU A 51 -2.73 -3.25 17.85
CA LEU A 51 -2.77 -1.85 17.45
C LEU A 51 -3.90 -1.59 16.45
N ARG A 52 -4.09 -2.51 15.52
CA ARG A 52 -5.11 -2.40 14.47
C ARG A 52 -5.32 -3.75 13.81
N THR A 53 -6.42 -3.86 13.08
CA THR A 53 -6.72 -5.02 12.25
C THR A 53 -6.75 -4.57 10.79
N ILE A 54 -6.03 -5.26 9.94
CA ILE A 54 -5.90 -4.92 8.53
C ILE A 54 -6.21 -6.11 7.64
N THR A 55 -6.34 -5.86 6.36
CA THR A 55 -6.42 -6.89 5.33
C THR A 55 -5.12 -6.90 4.55
N HIS A 56 -4.54 -8.08 4.33
CA HIS A 56 -3.37 -8.25 3.48
C HIS A 56 -3.80 -8.64 2.07
N TYR A 57 -3.23 -7.96 1.09
CA TYR A 57 -3.48 -8.20 -0.33
C TYR A 57 -2.19 -8.63 -1.02
N VAL A 58 -2.25 -9.71 -1.79
CA VAL A 58 -1.14 -10.17 -2.62
C VAL A 58 -1.54 -10.03 -4.08
N ILE A 59 -0.66 -9.45 -4.87
CA ILE A 59 -0.90 -9.10 -6.26
C ILE A 59 -0.12 -10.04 -7.18
N LYS A 60 -0.75 -10.45 -8.27
CA LYS A 60 -0.14 -11.34 -9.26
C LYS A 60 1.20 -10.77 -9.76
N GLY A 61 2.24 -11.60 -9.73
CA GLY A 61 3.58 -11.18 -10.12
C GLY A 61 4.39 -10.53 -9.01
N LEU A 62 3.80 -10.31 -7.83
CA LEU A 62 4.45 -9.67 -6.69
C LEU A 62 4.26 -10.52 -5.41
N PRO A 63 4.67 -11.80 -5.41
CA PRO A 63 4.33 -12.72 -4.33
C PRO A 63 4.96 -12.37 -2.97
N ASN A 64 6.06 -11.63 -2.98
CA ASN A 64 6.77 -11.26 -1.75
C ASN A 64 6.35 -9.88 -1.21
N ASN A 65 5.44 -9.21 -1.89
CA ASN A 65 4.96 -7.90 -1.46
C ASN A 65 3.54 -8.03 -0.93
N ILE A 66 3.33 -7.55 0.29
CA ILE A 66 2.03 -7.54 0.93
C ILE A 66 1.56 -6.10 1.00
N PHE A 67 0.37 -5.85 0.48
CA PHE A 67 -0.23 -4.52 0.46
C PHE A 67 -1.35 -4.43 1.47
N GLU A 68 -1.41 -3.34 2.22
CA GLU A 68 -2.52 -3.06 3.13
C GLU A 68 -3.66 -2.32 2.42
N ASN A 69 -3.33 -1.60 1.35
CA ASN A 69 -4.30 -0.77 0.63
C ASN A 69 -4.29 -1.09 -0.85
N VAL A 70 -5.46 -1.36 -1.39
CA VAL A 70 -5.70 -1.44 -2.82
C VAL A 70 -6.93 -0.59 -3.15
N TYR A 71 -7.05 -0.19 -4.40
CA TYR A 71 -8.04 0.80 -4.83
C TYR A 71 -8.87 0.26 -5.99
N GLU A 72 -10.12 0.67 -6.01
CA GLU A 72 -11.08 0.23 -7.03
C GLU A 72 -10.80 0.87 -8.39
N SER A 73 -10.26 2.09 -8.39
CA SER A 73 -10.02 2.86 -9.61
C SER A 73 -8.67 3.56 -9.59
N GLU A 74 -8.19 3.93 -10.76
CA GLU A 74 -6.98 4.73 -10.90
C GLU A 74 -7.11 6.08 -10.19
N VAL A 75 -8.29 6.68 -10.25
CA VAL A 75 -8.56 7.98 -9.61
C VAL A 75 -8.34 7.90 -8.11
N GLU A 76 -8.88 6.86 -7.46
CA GLU A 76 -8.70 6.65 -6.02
C GLU A 76 -7.23 6.42 -5.67
N ALA A 77 -6.53 5.64 -6.48
CA ALA A 77 -5.11 5.36 -6.25
C ALA A 77 -4.26 6.64 -6.43
N LEU A 78 -4.57 7.45 -7.41
CA LEU A 78 -3.88 8.73 -7.65
C LEU A 78 -4.13 9.72 -6.50
N GLU A 79 -5.33 9.75 -5.96
CA GLU A 79 -5.65 10.57 -4.78
C GLU A 79 -4.81 10.15 -3.57
N ALA A 80 -4.74 8.86 -3.31
CA ALA A 80 -3.93 8.33 -2.22
C ALA A 80 -2.43 8.60 -2.45
N PHE A 81 -1.97 8.49 -3.69
CA PHE A 81 -0.60 8.81 -4.07
C PHE A 81 -0.29 10.29 -3.81
N LYS A 82 -1.21 11.16 -4.13
CA LYS A 82 -1.07 12.60 -3.89
C LYS A 82 -0.91 12.90 -2.40
N GLN A 83 -1.72 12.27 -1.56
CA GLN A 83 -1.61 12.41 -0.10
C GLN A 83 -0.25 11.92 0.41
N LEU A 84 0.22 10.81 -0.12
CA LEU A 84 1.52 10.26 0.23
C LEU A 84 2.66 11.21 -0.16
N LYS A 85 2.58 11.78 -1.36
CA LYS A 85 3.54 12.76 -1.87
C LYS A 85 3.57 14.00 -0.99
N ASP A 86 2.41 14.53 -0.61
CA ASP A 86 2.31 15.70 0.25
C ASP A 86 2.93 15.44 1.62
N LYS A 87 2.71 14.25 2.16
CA LYS A 87 3.31 13.82 3.42
C LYS A 87 4.83 13.82 3.35
N TYR A 88 5.41 13.28 2.27
CA TYR A 88 6.86 13.27 2.10
C TYR A 88 7.44 14.64 1.86
N ASN A 89 6.74 15.50 1.14
CA ASN A 89 7.17 16.89 0.95
C ASN A 89 7.24 17.63 2.29
N LEU A 90 6.27 17.40 3.15
CA LEU A 90 6.28 17.99 4.50
C LEU A 90 7.46 17.49 5.31
N LEU A 91 7.77 16.19 5.23
CA LEU A 91 8.92 15.61 5.94
C LEU A 91 10.23 16.20 5.45
N GLU A 92 10.38 16.41 4.15
CA GLU A 92 11.58 17.03 3.58
C GLU A 92 11.73 18.48 4.00
N TYR A 93 10.64 19.18 4.12
CA TYR A 93 10.63 20.59 4.52
C TYR A 93 11.18 20.78 5.93
N TYR A 94 10.94 19.83 6.82
CA TYR A 94 11.36 19.91 8.22
C TYR A 94 12.73 19.28 8.51
N LYS A 95 13.37 18.81 7.50
CA LYS A 95 14.77 18.38 7.62
C LYS A 95 15.67 19.60 7.57
#